data_50aaa09d3fe59374f1662f2516b35005
#
_entry.id   50aaa09d3fe59374f1662f2516b35005
#
_cell.length_a   1.000
_cell.length_b   1.000
_cell.length_c   1.000
_cell.angle_alpha   90.00
_cell.angle_beta   90.00
_cell.angle_gamma   90.00
#
_symmetry.space_group_name_H-M   'P 1'
#
loop_
_entity.id
_entity.type
_entity.pdbx_description
1 polymer ?
#
loop_
_entity_poly.entity_id
_entity_poly.type
_entity_poly.pdbx_seq_one_letter_code
_entity_poly.pdbx_strand_id
1 'polypeptide(L)'
;MTRVRDLSEEQILERIVPLLPRGSATLLGPGDDAAVLAAPDGRFVVSTDVLVEDRHFRTRWSTGYDVGRRAAAQNLADIAAMGARPTGLVTSLVVPGDTELDWVTGFARGLADGCASTGAGAVGGDLSGGPCLVVSITVHGDLEGRSPVLRSGARPGDVVAHAGVRGWSAAGLALLETGLVRVPLSAAPLEVTDGVLLEDEWERLVAAYLRPDPPLAAGVLAGQAGATAMLDMSDGLLRDAGRIARASGVLIDLDAGAFAKDREALRSAARAVAAATGLGDPGWGPGNADIDGLVDRWIWAGGEDHGLLATFPAGTGLPEGWTAVGQVHAVEEAQDGGEAAPAVTIGGEALDVGPGWDHFRS
;
A
#
# COMPACT_ATOMS: atom_id res chain seq x y z
N MET A 1 30.20 -11.50 -8.76
CA MET A 1 29.19 -10.45 -8.89
C MET A 1 29.79 -9.13 -8.45
N THR A 2 29.53 -8.03 -9.18
CA THR A 2 30.03 -6.70 -8.86
C THR A 2 29.24 -6.13 -7.68
N ARG A 3 29.93 -5.60 -6.67
CA ARG A 3 29.29 -5.00 -5.50
C ARG A 3 29.35 -3.47 -5.58
N VAL A 4 28.46 -2.81 -4.84
CA VAL A 4 28.37 -1.34 -4.78
C VAL A 4 29.74 -0.74 -4.41
N ARG A 5 30.43 -1.29 -3.41
CA ARG A 5 31.78 -0.81 -3.00
C ARG A 5 32.88 -0.91 -4.05
N ASP A 6 32.65 -1.67 -5.12
CA ASP A 6 33.63 -1.87 -6.20
C ASP A 6 33.54 -0.75 -7.27
N LEU A 7 32.56 0.16 -7.16
CA LEU A 7 32.26 1.21 -8.10
C LEU A 7 32.21 2.58 -7.41
N SER A 8 32.46 3.65 -8.17
CA SER A 8 32.14 5.00 -7.71
C SER A 8 30.63 5.27 -7.82
N GLU A 9 30.14 6.27 -7.09
CA GLU A 9 28.78 6.75 -7.19
C GLU A 9 28.40 7.07 -8.65
N GLU A 10 29.24 7.81 -9.37
CA GLU A 10 29.03 8.17 -10.77
C GLU A 10 28.84 6.93 -11.65
N GLN A 11 29.65 5.88 -11.46
CA GLN A 11 29.54 4.63 -12.20
C GLN A 11 28.23 3.88 -11.90
N ILE A 12 27.67 4.02 -10.70
CA ILE A 12 26.36 3.44 -10.35
C ILE A 12 25.27 4.29 -11.00
N LEU A 13 25.31 5.61 -10.88
CA LEU A 13 24.33 6.53 -11.47
C LEU A 13 24.27 6.38 -13.00
N GLU A 14 25.40 6.23 -13.69
CA GLU A 14 25.44 5.94 -15.14
C GLU A 14 24.63 4.69 -15.53
N ARG A 15 24.46 3.71 -14.63
CA ARG A 15 23.71 2.48 -14.88
C ARG A 15 22.24 2.58 -14.51
N ILE A 16 21.89 3.34 -13.48
CA ILE A 16 20.50 3.42 -12.98
C ILE A 16 19.70 4.55 -13.64
N VAL A 17 20.30 5.73 -13.85
CA VAL A 17 19.58 6.89 -14.41
C VAL A 17 18.91 6.59 -15.77
N PRO A 18 19.55 5.88 -16.73
CA PRO A 18 18.91 5.52 -17.99
C PRO A 18 17.70 4.58 -17.86
N LEU A 19 17.55 3.88 -16.73
CA LEU A 19 16.42 2.98 -16.45
C LEU A 19 15.19 3.75 -15.92
N LEU A 20 15.39 4.97 -15.41
CA LEU A 20 14.34 5.75 -14.77
C LEU A 20 13.42 6.43 -15.80
N PRO A 21 12.10 6.48 -15.56
CA PRO A 21 11.15 7.11 -16.46
C PRO A 21 11.29 8.64 -16.39
N ARG A 22 11.23 9.30 -17.56
CA ARG A 22 11.31 10.76 -17.62
C ARG A 22 10.04 11.48 -17.15
N GLY A 23 8.88 10.83 -17.25
CA GLY A 23 7.59 11.40 -16.89
C GLY A 23 7.12 12.55 -17.79
N SER A 24 5.80 12.68 -17.93
CA SER A 24 5.17 13.66 -18.83
C SER A 24 5.20 15.10 -18.30
N ALA A 25 5.33 15.28 -16.98
CA ALA A 25 5.38 16.60 -16.34
C ALA A 25 6.82 17.11 -16.14
N THR A 26 7.84 16.36 -16.56
CA THR A 26 9.26 16.72 -16.36
C THR A 26 9.70 17.72 -17.41
N LEU A 27 10.10 18.90 -16.96
CA LEU A 27 10.71 19.95 -17.78
C LEU A 27 12.23 19.86 -17.79
N LEU A 28 12.84 19.53 -16.65
CA LEU A 28 14.25 19.22 -16.47
C LEU A 28 14.35 17.99 -15.57
N GLY A 29 15.00 16.94 -16.06
CA GLY A 29 15.21 15.68 -15.35
C GLY A 29 16.57 15.59 -14.66
N PRO A 30 17.05 14.35 -14.33
CA PRO A 30 18.34 14.15 -13.68
C PRO A 30 19.52 14.68 -14.50
N GLY A 31 20.57 15.17 -13.83
CA GLY A 31 21.83 15.63 -14.43
C GLY A 31 22.20 17.07 -14.11
N ASP A 32 21.36 17.79 -13.38
CA ASP A 32 21.62 19.11 -12.81
C ASP A 32 21.38 19.05 -11.29
N ASP A 33 21.66 20.14 -10.56
CA ASP A 33 21.50 20.22 -9.10
C ASP A 33 20.05 19.96 -8.64
N ALA A 34 19.06 20.21 -9.50
CA ALA A 34 17.64 19.96 -9.21
C ALA A 34 16.85 19.66 -10.48
N ALA A 35 15.73 18.95 -10.33
CA ALA A 35 14.76 18.75 -11.39
C ALA A 35 13.71 19.87 -11.44
N VAL A 36 13.07 20.06 -12.61
CA VAL A 36 11.95 21.00 -12.77
C VAL A 36 10.73 20.23 -13.24
N LEU A 37 9.65 20.30 -12.46
CA LEU A 37 8.34 19.73 -12.78
C LEU A 37 7.33 20.84 -13.13
N ALA A 38 6.46 20.56 -14.08
CA ALA A 38 5.33 21.44 -14.36
C ALA A 38 4.30 21.41 -13.22
N ALA A 39 3.81 22.61 -12.83
CA ALA A 39 2.69 22.80 -11.90
C ALA A 39 1.67 23.73 -12.57
N PRO A 40 0.81 23.20 -13.47
CA PRO A 40 0.01 24.02 -14.39
C PRO A 40 -0.96 24.99 -13.69
N ASP A 41 -1.49 24.64 -12.51
CA ASP A 41 -2.37 25.48 -11.71
C ASP A 41 -1.66 26.21 -10.55
N GLY A 42 -0.34 26.19 -10.54
CA GLY A 42 0.49 26.81 -9.49
C GLY A 42 0.47 26.06 -8.15
N ARG A 43 -0.10 24.86 -8.09
CA ARG A 43 -0.19 23.99 -6.91
C ARG A 43 0.28 22.59 -7.26
N PHE A 44 0.70 21.85 -6.24
CA PHE A 44 0.99 20.41 -6.33
C PHE A 44 0.68 19.72 -4.99
N VAL A 45 0.35 18.45 -5.07
CA VAL A 45 0.30 17.55 -3.91
C VAL A 45 1.69 16.97 -3.71
N VAL A 46 2.12 16.81 -2.46
CA VAL A 46 3.41 16.19 -2.11
C VAL A 46 3.23 15.27 -0.93
N SER A 47 3.85 14.08 -0.99
CA SER A 47 3.99 13.14 0.10
C SER A 47 5.41 12.56 0.14
N THR A 48 5.77 11.94 1.25
CA THR A 48 7.06 11.24 1.39
C THR A 48 6.92 10.05 2.33
N ASP A 49 7.48 8.93 1.90
CA ASP A 49 7.56 7.70 2.68
C ASP A 49 8.96 7.12 2.70
N VAL A 50 9.21 6.29 3.72
CA VAL A 50 10.48 5.61 3.94
C VAL A 50 10.26 4.11 4.05
N LEU A 51 11.05 3.33 3.31
CA LEU A 51 11.19 1.89 3.47
C LEU A 51 12.54 1.57 4.13
N VAL A 52 12.51 0.77 5.17
CA VAL A 52 13.70 0.32 5.90
C VAL A 52 13.77 -1.20 5.86
N GLU A 53 14.94 -1.73 5.53
CA GLU A 53 15.20 -3.17 5.56
C GLU A 53 14.83 -3.78 6.93
N ASP A 54 14.33 -5.00 6.92
CA ASP A 54 13.81 -5.76 8.07
C ASP A 54 12.59 -5.14 8.79
N ARG A 55 12.12 -3.98 8.32
CA ARG A 55 10.86 -3.36 8.79
C ARG A 55 9.75 -3.45 7.75
N HIS A 56 9.98 -2.90 6.57
CA HIS A 56 8.99 -2.79 5.50
C HIS A 56 9.20 -3.82 4.38
N PHE A 57 10.43 -4.32 4.24
CA PHE A 57 10.79 -5.41 3.34
C PHE A 57 11.94 -6.22 3.92
N ARG A 58 12.12 -7.43 3.43
CA ARG A 58 13.24 -8.31 3.85
C ARG A 58 13.95 -8.83 2.61
N THR A 59 15.26 -8.60 2.53
CA THR A 59 16.11 -9.00 1.39
C THR A 59 16.14 -10.50 1.15
N ARG A 60 15.80 -11.31 2.17
CA ARG A 60 15.63 -12.77 2.01
C ARG A 60 14.42 -13.18 1.16
N TRP A 61 13.46 -12.25 0.93
CA TRP A 61 12.27 -12.47 0.12
C TRP A 61 12.14 -11.48 -1.04
N SER A 62 12.68 -10.27 -0.88
CA SER A 62 12.49 -9.18 -1.83
C SER A 62 13.78 -8.91 -2.60
N THR A 63 13.71 -9.00 -3.91
CA THR A 63 14.75 -8.52 -4.81
C THR A 63 14.76 -6.98 -4.85
N GLY A 64 15.79 -6.38 -5.43
CA GLY A 64 15.77 -4.94 -5.68
C GLY A 64 14.57 -4.51 -6.52
N TYR A 65 14.18 -5.32 -7.52
CA TYR A 65 13.00 -5.05 -8.34
C TYR A 65 11.72 -5.00 -7.51
N ASP A 66 11.51 -5.94 -6.59
CA ASP A 66 10.34 -5.96 -5.72
C ASP A 66 10.28 -4.71 -4.83
N VAL A 67 11.43 -4.33 -4.25
CA VAL A 67 11.52 -3.13 -3.41
C VAL A 67 11.27 -1.86 -4.21
N GLY A 68 11.75 -1.77 -5.44
CA GLY A 68 11.47 -0.65 -6.35
C GLY A 68 9.99 -0.52 -6.70
N ARG A 69 9.33 -1.65 -7.01
CA ARG A 69 7.87 -1.72 -7.26
C ARG A 69 7.07 -1.27 -6.04
N ARG A 70 7.40 -1.82 -4.85
CA ARG A 70 6.75 -1.46 -3.58
C ARG A 70 6.92 0.01 -3.26
N ALA A 71 8.13 0.54 -3.39
CA ALA A 71 8.43 1.94 -3.11
C ALA A 71 7.65 2.89 -4.02
N ALA A 72 7.50 2.57 -5.32
CA ALA A 72 6.64 3.30 -6.22
C ALA A 72 5.17 3.22 -5.79
N ALA A 73 4.65 2.00 -5.57
CA ALA A 73 3.25 1.75 -5.26
C ALA A 73 2.77 2.54 -4.03
N GLN A 74 3.48 2.44 -2.92
CA GLN A 74 3.19 3.10 -1.66
C GLN A 74 3.11 4.63 -1.83
N ASN A 75 4.13 5.23 -2.41
CA ASN A 75 4.19 6.68 -2.57
C ASN A 75 3.17 7.22 -3.58
N LEU A 76 2.96 6.51 -4.70
CA LEU A 76 1.98 6.91 -5.70
C LEU A 76 0.54 6.77 -5.18
N ALA A 77 0.27 5.82 -4.26
CA ALA A 77 -1.03 5.64 -3.63
C ALA A 77 -1.43 6.87 -2.80
N ASP A 78 -0.51 7.49 -2.06
CA ASP A 78 -0.76 8.73 -1.32
C ASP A 78 -1.27 9.85 -2.22
N ILE A 79 -0.64 10.01 -3.38
CA ILE A 79 -1.05 11.03 -4.35
C ILE A 79 -2.43 10.72 -4.92
N ALA A 80 -2.66 9.45 -5.29
CA ALA A 80 -3.97 9.00 -5.80
C ALA A 80 -5.06 9.19 -4.75
N ALA A 81 -4.76 8.94 -3.46
CA ALA A 81 -5.66 9.15 -2.33
C ALA A 81 -6.11 10.60 -2.13
N MET A 82 -5.37 11.56 -2.66
CA MET A 82 -5.76 12.98 -2.70
C MET A 82 -6.60 13.35 -3.94
N GLY A 83 -6.96 12.37 -4.80
CA GLY A 83 -7.62 12.62 -6.09
C GLY A 83 -6.69 13.24 -7.14
N ALA A 84 -5.40 13.23 -6.92
CA ALA A 84 -4.38 13.80 -7.78
C ALA A 84 -3.73 12.74 -8.68
N ARG A 85 -3.24 13.17 -9.84
CA ARG A 85 -2.44 12.35 -10.74
C ARG A 85 -0.95 12.48 -10.37
N PRO A 86 -0.24 11.38 -10.07
CA PRO A 86 1.19 11.43 -9.85
C PRO A 86 1.95 12.01 -11.05
N THR A 87 2.94 12.86 -10.80
CA THR A 87 3.70 13.56 -11.86
C THR A 87 5.19 13.28 -11.83
N GLY A 88 5.77 13.12 -10.65
CA GLY A 88 7.18 12.85 -10.53
C GLY A 88 7.58 12.53 -9.09
N LEU A 89 8.75 11.93 -8.94
CA LEU A 89 9.33 11.58 -7.65
C LEU A 89 10.84 11.74 -7.63
N VAL A 90 11.38 11.95 -6.44
CA VAL A 90 12.80 11.88 -6.15
C VAL A 90 13.05 10.79 -5.11
N THR A 91 14.19 10.10 -5.21
CA THR A 91 14.49 8.93 -4.37
C THR A 91 15.85 9.11 -3.69
N SER A 92 15.88 9.05 -2.37
CA SER A 92 17.13 8.88 -1.62
C SER A 92 17.31 7.39 -1.31
N LEU A 93 18.42 6.81 -1.75
CA LEU A 93 18.75 5.40 -1.59
C LEU A 93 20.02 5.24 -0.77
N VAL A 94 19.91 4.66 0.41
CA VAL A 94 21.06 4.28 1.25
C VAL A 94 21.34 2.80 1.05
N VAL A 95 22.61 2.47 0.71
CA VAL A 95 22.98 1.11 0.30
C VAL A 95 24.24 0.64 1.03
N PRO A 96 24.23 -0.55 1.68
CA PRO A 96 25.47 -1.17 2.16
C PRO A 96 26.47 -1.44 1.03
N GLY A 97 27.75 -1.23 1.30
CA GLY A 97 28.79 -1.39 0.27
C GLY A 97 28.95 -2.82 -0.26
N ASP A 98 28.46 -3.84 0.45
CA ASP A 98 28.46 -5.23 0.01
C ASP A 98 27.23 -5.66 -0.77
N THR A 99 26.27 -4.77 -0.99
CA THR A 99 25.10 -5.01 -1.86
C THR A 99 25.56 -5.25 -3.30
N GLU A 100 24.94 -6.19 -3.97
CA GLU A 100 25.20 -6.49 -5.37
C GLU A 100 24.66 -5.36 -6.26
N LEU A 101 25.41 -5.00 -7.30
CA LEU A 101 24.97 -3.98 -8.26
C LEU A 101 23.65 -4.35 -8.94
N ASP A 102 23.40 -5.65 -9.17
CA ASP A 102 22.17 -6.16 -9.77
C ASP A 102 20.96 -5.85 -8.89
N TRP A 103 21.11 -5.77 -7.57
CA TRP A 103 20.04 -5.33 -6.68
C TRP A 103 19.66 -3.86 -6.94
N VAL A 104 20.65 -2.97 -7.05
CA VAL A 104 20.44 -1.54 -7.28
C VAL A 104 19.82 -1.28 -8.66
N THR A 105 20.31 -1.97 -9.69
CA THR A 105 19.72 -1.87 -11.04
C THR A 105 18.32 -2.49 -11.10
N GLY A 106 18.09 -3.56 -10.36
CA GLY A 106 16.76 -4.14 -10.15
C GLY A 106 15.81 -3.14 -9.52
N PHE A 107 16.24 -2.45 -8.46
CA PHE A 107 15.46 -1.41 -7.80
C PHE A 107 15.03 -0.30 -8.79
N ALA A 108 15.99 0.22 -9.58
CA ALA A 108 15.68 1.26 -10.57
C ALA A 108 14.66 0.79 -11.62
N ARG A 109 14.75 -0.47 -12.09
CA ARG A 109 13.75 -1.07 -13.01
C ARG A 109 12.39 -1.22 -12.34
N GLY A 110 12.35 -1.75 -11.10
CA GLY A 110 11.10 -1.89 -10.35
C GLY A 110 10.41 -0.55 -10.12
N LEU A 111 11.17 0.49 -9.77
CA LEU A 111 10.66 1.85 -9.62
C LEU A 111 10.08 2.38 -10.95
N ALA A 112 10.80 2.17 -12.05
CA ALA A 112 10.35 2.57 -13.39
C ALA A 112 9.03 1.89 -13.78
N ASP A 113 8.95 0.57 -13.61
CA ASP A 113 7.73 -0.20 -13.93
C ASP A 113 6.55 0.19 -13.01
N GLY A 114 6.84 0.57 -11.74
CA GLY A 114 5.83 1.08 -10.81
C GLY A 114 5.23 2.41 -11.24
N CYS A 115 6.02 3.26 -11.88
CA CYS A 115 5.59 4.57 -12.40
C CYS A 115 4.88 4.51 -13.76
N ALA A 116 5.00 3.39 -14.50
CA ALA A 116 4.60 3.32 -15.90
C ALA A 116 3.12 3.64 -16.14
N SER A 117 2.21 3.17 -15.27
CA SER A 117 0.75 3.39 -15.40
C SER A 117 0.32 4.83 -15.20
N THR A 118 1.10 5.64 -14.46
CA THR A 118 0.77 7.05 -14.15
C THR A 118 1.48 8.04 -15.07
N GLY A 119 2.54 7.63 -15.74
CA GLY A 119 3.43 8.51 -16.49
C GLY A 119 4.25 9.45 -15.58
N ALA A 120 4.38 9.11 -14.29
CA ALA A 120 5.24 9.84 -13.37
C ALA A 120 6.72 9.62 -13.72
N GLY A 121 7.54 10.66 -13.55
CA GLY A 121 8.99 10.58 -13.75
C GLY A 121 9.74 10.33 -12.45
N ALA A 122 10.78 9.50 -12.46
CA ALA A 122 11.79 9.52 -11.42
C ALA A 122 12.86 10.56 -11.83
N VAL A 123 12.75 11.76 -11.24
CA VAL A 123 13.40 12.96 -11.79
C VAL A 123 14.66 13.37 -11.07
N GLY A 124 15.04 12.64 -10.03
CA GLY A 124 16.26 12.91 -9.25
C GLY A 124 16.34 12.02 -8.02
N GLY A 125 17.36 12.28 -7.20
CA GLY A 125 17.55 11.57 -5.95
C GLY A 125 18.96 11.72 -5.41
N ASP A 126 19.27 10.90 -4.41
CA ASP A 126 20.57 10.82 -3.75
C ASP A 126 20.94 9.35 -3.53
N LEU A 127 22.22 9.04 -3.67
CA LEU A 127 22.77 7.70 -3.43
C LEU A 127 23.87 7.78 -2.38
N SER A 128 23.66 7.14 -1.26
CA SER A 128 24.60 7.17 -0.14
C SER A 128 24.93 5.78 0.38
N GLY A 129 26.13 5.63 0.97
CA GLY A 129 26.51 4.41 1.68
C GLY A 129 25.93 4.38 3.10
N GLY A 130 25.56 3.18 3.60
CA GLY A 130 25.07 3.02 4.96
C GLY A 130 25.08 1.58 5.47
N PRO A 131 24.63 1.36 6.73
CA PRO A 131 24.70 0.05 7.36
C PRO A 131 23.57 -0.91 6.94
N CYS A 132 22.47 -0.41 6.39
CA CYS A 132 21.33 -1.18 5.92
C CYS A 132 20.69 -0.49 4.71
N LEU A 133 19.81 -1.19 4.00
CA LEU A 133 19.06 -0.61 2.90
C LEU A 133 17.96 0.30 3.45
N VAL A 134 17.96 1.55 2.98
CA VAL A 134 16.89 2.52 3.24
C VAL A 134 16.51 3.19 1.93
N VAL A 135 15.22 3.27 1.66
CA VAL A 135 14.66 3.98 0.51
C VAL A 135 13.73 5.06 1.05
N SER A 136 13.98 6.31 0.70
CA SER A 136 13.04 7.40 0.93
C SER A 136 12.62 7.99 -0.40
N ILE A 137 11.31 8.11 -0.63
CA ILE A 137 10.76 8.71 -1.84
C ILE A 137 9.94 9.93 -1.45
N THR A 138 10.16 11.03 -2.16
CA THR A 138 9.25 12.17 -2.16
C THR A 138 8.57 12.24 -3.51
N VAL A 139 7.24 12.22 -3.51
CA VAL A 139 6.39 12.17 -4.70
C VAL A 139 5.56 13.43 -4.86
N HIS A 140 5.32 13.84 -6.08
CA HIS A 140 4.53 15.01 -6.44
C HIS A 140 3.34 14.61 -7.32
N GLY A 141 2.23 15.34 -7.20
CA GLY A 141 1.02 15.12 -7.99
C GLY A 141 0.32 16.41 -8.40
N ASP A 142 -0.44 16.30 -9.47
CA ASP A 142 -1.23 17.38 -10.06
C ASP A 142 -2.73 17.11 -9.83
N LEU A 143 -3.43 18.06 -9.25
CA LEU A 143 -4.89 18.02 -9.06
C LEU A 143 -5.67 18.36 -10.34
N GLU A 144 -4.99 18.82 -11.38
CA GLU A 144 -5.61 19.20 -12.66
C GLU A 144 -6.73 20.24 -12.47
N GLY A 145 -6.49 21.23 -11.60
CA GLY A 145 -7.42 22.29 -11.27
C GLY A 145 -8.50 21.95 -10.23
N ARG A 146 -8.62 20.67 -9.83
CA ARG A 146 -9.61 20.21 -8.84
C ARG A 146 -9.19 20.57 -7.41
N SER A 147 -10.14 20.50 -6.49
CA SER A 147 -9.85 20.49 -5.04
C SER A 147 -9.31 19.11 -4.62
N PRO A 148 -8.39 19.04 -3.65
CA PRO A 148 -7.97 17.76 -3.12
C PRO A 148 -9.12 17.07 -2.38
N VAL A 149 -9.18 15.74 -2.47
CA VAL A 149 -10.03 14.94 -1.59
C VAL A 149 -9.27 14.73 -0.28
N LEU A 150 -9.93 15.03 0.84
CA LEU A 150 -9.31 14.97 2.17
C LEU A 150 -9.84 13.76 2.94
N ARG A 151 -9.21 13.44 4.06
CA ARG A 151 -9.76 12.48 5.04
C ARG A 151 -10.99 13.04 5.75
N SER A 152 -11.12 14.37 5.82
CA SER A 152 -12.24 15.10 6.43
C SER A 152 -13.22 15.54 5.36
N GLY A 153 -14.45 15.07 5.41
CA GLY A 153 -15.48 15.48 4.44
C GLY A 153 -16.57 14.46 4.26
N ALA A 154 -16.43 13.26 4.86
CA ALA A 154 -17.49 12.26 4.91
C ALA A 154 -18.70 12.81 5.68
N ARG A 155 -19.89 12.49 5.20
CA ARG A 155 -21.18 12.99 5.73
C ARG A 155 -22.13 11.82 6.02
N PRO A 156 -22.95 11.93 7.05
CA PRO A 156 -24.01 10.95 7.27
C PRO A 156 -24.87 10.73 6.02
N GLY A 157 -25.06 9.46 5.65
CA GLY A 157 -25.73 9.05 4.42
C GLY A 157 -24.80 8.76 3.24
N ASP A 158 -23.52 9.13 3.30
CA ASP A 158 -22.56 8.78 2.27
C ASP A 158 -22.35 7.25 2.20
N VAL A 159 -22.10 6.75 1.00
CA VAL A 159 -21.68 5.35 0.76
C VAL A 159 -20.18 5.25 0.99
N VAL A 160 -19.76 4.30 1.80
CA VAL A 160 -18.36 3.91 1.94
C VAL A 160 -18.01 2.94 0.82
N ALA A 161 -16.96 3.22 0.07
CA ALA A 161 -16.54 2.37 -1.05
C ALA A 161 -15.03 2.12 -0.99
N HIS A 162 -14.62 0.99 -1.54
CA HIS A 162 -13.23 0.56 -1.61
C HIS A 162 -12.83 0.20 -3.05
N ALA A 163 -11.60 0.51 -3.42
CA ALA A 163 -10.95 0.06 -4.65
C ALA A 163 -9.65 -0.68 -4.33
N GLY A 164 -9.38 -1.78 -5.01
CA GLY A 164 -8.21 -2.63 -4.81
C GLY A 164 -8.53 -3.95 -4.10
N VAL A 165 -7.48 -4.60 -3.57
CA VAL A 165 -7.55 -5.86 -2.82
C VAL A 165 -7.48 -5.60 -1.31
N ARG A 166 -7.84 -6.59 -0.48
CA ARG A 166 -7.89 -6.49 0.97
C ARG A 166 -7.36 -7.76 1.63
N GLY A 167 -6.39 -7.61 2.53
CA GLY A 167 -5.78 -8.71 3.27
C GLY A 167 -4.83 -9.58 2.46
N TRP A 168 -4.60 -9.26 1.18
CA TRP A 168 -3.73 -10.05 0.31
C TRP A 168 -2.27 -9.96 0.73
N SER A 169 -1.79 -8.75 1.04
CA SER A 169 -0.44 -8.52 1.52
C SER A 169 -0.19 -9.25 2.84
N ALA A 170 -1.13 -9.19 3.79
CA ALA A 170 -1.04 -9.90 5.06
C ALA A 170 -1.01 -11.43 4.89
N ALA A 171 -1.85 -11.97 4.01
CA ALA A 171 -1.85 -13.41 3.69
C ALA A 171 -0.53 -13.84 3.02
N GLY A 172 -0.03 -13.05 2.06
CA GLY A 172 1.25 -13.29 1.41
C GLY A 172 2.43 -13.29 2.38
N LEU A 173 2.45 -12.33 3.31
CA LEU A 173 3.44 -12.30 4.39
C LEU A 173 3.36 -13.56 5.26
N ALA A 174 2.16 -13.99 5.66
CA ALA A 174 1.97 -15.18 6.48
C ALA A 174 2.46 -16.47 5.77
N LEU A 175 2.23 -16.59 4.46
CA LEU A 175 2.76 -17.70 3.66
C LEU A 175 4.30 -17.72 3.62
N LEU A 176 4.93 -16.54 3.56
CA LEU A 176 6.40 -16.41 3.60
C LEU A 176 6.97 -16.67 4.99
N GLU A 177 6.36 -16.15 6.04
CA GLU A 177 6.83 -16.32 7.43
C GLU A 177 6.72 -17.75 7.92
N THR A 178 5.68 -18.47 7.51
CA THR A 178 5.53 -19.90 7.80
C THR A 178 6.45 -20.81 6.97
N GLY A 179 7.12 -20.25 5.95
CA GLY A 179 7.99 -21.01 5.05
C GLY A 179 7.25 -21.94 4.09
N LEU A 180 5.91 -21.80 3.98
CA LEU A 180 5.09 -22.54 3.02
C LEU A 180 5.44 -22.16 1.58
N VAL A 181 5.81 -20.91 1.37
CA VAL A 181 6.29 -20.41 0.08
C VAL A 181 7.73 -19.92 0.22
N ARG A 182 8.60 -20.32 -0.71
CA ARG A 182 9.97 -19.82 -0.84
C ARG A 182 10.08 -18.95 -2.09
N VAL A 183 10.65 -17.79 -1.92
CA VAL A 183 10.96 -16.89 -3.03
C VAL A 183 12.41 -17.12 -3.43
N PRO A 184 12.68 -17.62 -4.65
CA PRO A 184 14.04 -17.66 -5.17
C PRO A 184 14.51 -16.21 -5.38
N LEU A 185 15.68 -15.86 -4.84
CA LEU A 185 16.32 -14.54 -5.08
C LEU A 185 16.87 -14.40 -6.52
N SER A 186 16.53 -15.32 -7.40
CA SER A 186 16.83 -15.32 -8.83
C SER A 186 15.53 -15.18 -9.62
N ALA A 187 15.61 -14.95 -10.93
CA ALA A 187 14.45 -14.87 -11.83
C ALA A 187 13.69 -16.22 -12.01
N ALA A 188 13.86 -17.18 -11.09
CA ALA A 188 13.13 -18.44 -11.08
C ALA A 188 11.69 -18.24 -10.55
N PRO A 189 10.73 -19.08 -10.95
CA PRO A 189 9.39 -19.09 -10.38
C PRO A 189 9.41 -19.32 -8.87
N LEU A 190 8.37 -18.86 -8.17
CA LEU A 190 8.16 -19.14 -6.75
C LEU A 190 8.10 -20.65 -6.52
N GLU A 191 8.71 -21.16 -5.46
CA GLU A 191 8.73 -22.58 -5.09
C GLU A 191 7.88 -22.81 -3.84
N VAL A 192 7.10 -23.90 -3.85
CA VAL A 192 6.44 -24.41 -2.63
C VAL A 192 7.34 -25.45 -1.98
N THR A 193 7.41 -25.41 -0.66
CA THR A 193 8.09 -26.42 0.14
C THR A 193 7.33 -27.74 0.00
N ASP A 194 8.03 -28.86 -0.27
CA ASP A 194 7.51 -30.23 -0.45
C ASP A 194 6.94 -30.59 -1.83
N GLY A 195 7.30 -29.87 -2.90
CA GLY A 195 7.00 -30.29 -4.28
C GLY A 195 5.52 -30.19 -4.69
N VAL A 196 4.72 -29.48 -3.92
CA VAL A 196 3.37 -29.08 -4.31
C VAL A 196 3.50 -27.93 -5.30
N LEU A 197 2.79 -28.02 -6.45
CA LEU A 197 2.72 -26.89 -7.39
C LEU A 197 2.09 -25.71 -6.66
N LEU A 198 2.71 -24.51 -6.81
CA LEU A 198 2.15 -23.28 -6.27
C LEU A 198 0.76 -23.10 -6.89
N GLU A 199 -0.26 -22.95 -6.06
CA GLU A 199 -1.56 -22.52 -6.54
C GLU A 199 -1.43 -21.09 -7.04
N ASP A 200 -1.93 -20.76 -8.22
CA ASP A 200 -1.91 -19.40 -8.81
C ASP A 200 -2.39 -18.32 -7.80
N GLU A 201 -3.25 -18.72 -6.88
CA GLU A 201 -3.78 -17.87 -5.81
C GLU A 201 -2.70 -17.46 -4.79
N TRP A 202 -1.88 -18.39 -4.32
CA TRP A 202 -0.80 -18.09 -3.37
C TRP A 202 0.29 -17.24 -4.00
N GLU A 203 0.58 -17.46 -5.29
CA GLU A 203 1.50 -16.62 -6.03
C GLU A 203 1.03 -15.15 -6.05
N ARG A 204 -0.28 -14.92 -6.27
CA ARG A 204 -0.87 -13.58 -6.23
C ARG A 204 -0.80 -12.95 -4.85
N LEU A 205 -1.05 -13.71 -3.77
CA LEU A 205 -0.96 -13.22 -2.40
C LEU A 205 0.48 -12.82 -2.04
N VAL A 206 1.45 -13.68 -2.37
CA VAL A 206 2.87 -13.36 -2.17
C VAL A 206 3.31 -12.16 -3.03
N ALA A 207 2.85 -12.09 -4.28
CA ALA A 207 3.12 -10.94 -5.14
C ALA A 207 2.53 -9.65 -4.57
N ALA A 208 1.32 -9.68 -3.98
CA ALA A 208 0.71 -8.52 -3.33
C ALA A 208 1.55 -8.02 -2.15
N TYR A 209 2.15 -8.93 -1.37
CA TYR A 209 3.09 -8.52 -0.33
C TYR A 209 4.38 -7.95 -0.90
N LEU A 210 5.00 -8.61 -1.89
CA LEU A 210 6.30 -8.19 -2.42
C LEU A 210 6.21 -6.91 -3.26
N ARG A 211 5.14 -6.78 -4.03
CA ARG A 211 4.92 -5.78 -5.08
C ARG A 211 3.46 -5.34 -5.10
N PRO A 212 2.97 -4.61 -4.10
CA PRO A 212 1.59 -4.13 -4.11
C PRO A 212 1.29 -3.36 -5.40
N ASP A 213 0.05 -3.50 -5.89
CA ASP A 213 -0.41 -2.87 -7.13
C ASP A 213 -1.69 -2.05 -6.86
N PRO A 214 -1.53 -0.85 -6.27
CA PRO A 214 -2.65 0.02 -5.91
C PRO A 214 -3.40 0.50 -7.16
N PRO A 215 -4.74 0.67 -7.06
CA PRO A 215 -5.57 1.14 -8.16
C PRO A 215 -5.45 2.66 -8.34
N LEU A 216 -4.28 3.15 -8.74
CA LEU A 216 -3.93 4.59 -8.78
C LEU A 216 -4.92 5.43 -9.59
N ALA A 217 -5.40 4.91 -10.73
CA ALA A 217 -6.38 5.59 -11.57
C ALA A 217 -7.73 5.78 -10.86
N ALA A 218 -8.11 4.84 -9.98
CA ALA A 218 -9.36 4.92 -9.22
C ALA A 218 -9.39 6.15 -8.30
N GLY A 219 -8.25 6.57 -7.74
CA GLY A 219 -8.17 7.78 -6.91
C GLY A 219 -8.51 9.05 -7.70
N VAL A 220 -7.95 9.20 -8.90
CA VAL A 220 -8.28 10.33 -9.79
C VAL A 220 -9.75 10.30 -10.18
N LEU A 221 -10.29 9.12 -10.55
CA LEU A 221 -11.71 8.95 -10.88
C LEU A 221 -12.63 9.29 -9.70
N ALA A 222 -12.23 8.92 -8.47
CA ALA A 222 -12.97 9.28 -7.26
C ALA A 222 -13.03 10.80 -7.05
N GLY A 223 -11.91 11.50 -7.22
CA GLY A 223 -11.87 12.95 -7.18
C GLY A 223 -12.76 13.61 -8.23
N GLN A 224 -12.80 13.07 -9.45
CA GLN A 224 -13.69 13.53 -10.54
C GLN A 224 -15.17 13.26 -10.26
N ALA A 225 -15.48 12.14 -9.60
CA ALA A 225 -16.84 11.74 -9.24
C ALA A 225 -17.36 12.43 -7.97
N GLY A 226 -16.56 13.26 -7.31
CA GLY A 226 -16.98 14.02 -6.13
C GLY A 226 -16.94 13.21 -4.84
N ALA A 227 -15.95 12.34 -4.67
CA ALA A 227 -15.68 11.69 -3.39
C ALA A 227 -15.60 12.74 -2.27
N THR A 228 -16.28 12.49 -1.16
CA THR A 228 -16.37 13.43 -0.03
C THR A 228 -15.19 13.28 0.92
N ALA A 229 -14.69 12.05 1.11
CA ALA A 229 -13.41 11.78 1.80
C ALA A 229 -12.70 10.62 1.13
N MET A 230 -11.36 10.56 1.27
CA MET A 230 -10.55 9.45 0.76
C MET A 230 -9.22 9.35 1.49
N LEU A 231 -8.67 8.13 1.52
CA LEU A 231 -7.29 7.82 1.88
C LEU A 231 -6.82 6.52 1.21
N ASP A 232 -5.50 6.25 1.22
CA ASP A 232 -4.96 4.93 0.93
C ASP A 232 -5.02 4.01 2.16
N MET A 233 -5.10 2.71 1.94
CA MET A 233 -5.14 1.73 3.01
C MET A 233 -3.76 1.08 3.21
N SER A 234 -2.97 1.62 4.10
CA SER A 234 -1.64 1.15 4.45
C SER A 234 -1.57 0.38 5.78
N ASP A 235 -2.41 0.73 6.76
CA ASP A 235 -2.34 0.20 8.13
C ASP A 235 -3.48 -0.77 8.49
N GLY A 236 -4.34 -1.07 7.53
CA GLY A 236 -5.49 -1.96 7.67
C GLY A 236 -6.83 -1.23 7.67
N LEU A 237 -7.84 -1.91 7.13
CA LEU A 237 -9.15 -1.31 6.82
C LEU A 237 -9.81 -0.61 8.02
N LEU A 238 -9.84 -1.25 9.20
CA LEU A 238 -10.47 -0.65 10.37
C LEU A 238 -9.73 0.58 10.88
N ARG A 239 -8.40 0.54 10.87
CA ARG A 239 -7.58 1.67 11.31
C ARG A 239 -7.73 2.86 10.36
N ASP A 240 -7.71 2.59 9.08
CA ASP A 240 -7.79 3.61 8.04
C ASP A 240 -9.20 4.18 7.91
N ALA A 241 -10.26 3.36 7.97
CA ALA A 241 -11.63 3.84 8.12
C ALA A 241 -11.80 4.71 9.37
N GLY A 242 -11.18 4.31 10.48
CA GLY A 242 -11.16 5.11 11.72
C GLY A 242 -10.51 6.49 11.56
N ARG A 243 -9.53 6.64 10.65
CA ARG A 243 -8.94 7.95 10.32
C ARG A 243 -9.94 8.87 9.62
N ILE A 244 -10.71 8.33 8.65
CA ILE A 244 -11.80 9.09 8.00
C ILE A 244 -12.88 9.43 9.02
N ALA A 245 -13.32 8.46 9.83
CA ALA A 245 -14.35 8.66 10.84
C ALA A 245 -13.99 9.80 11.80
N ARG A 246 -12.78 9.76 12.37
CA ARG A 246 -12.29 10.81 13.27
C ARG A 246 -12.13 12.16 12.58
N ALA A 247 -11.54 12.20 11.38
CA ALA A 247 -11.33 13.44 10.66
C ALA A 247 -12.63 14.11 10.22
N SER A 248 -13.69 13.33 10.02
CA SER A 248 -15.01 13.80 9.57
C SER A 248 -16.03 13.94 10.70
N GLY A 249 -15.75 13.42 11.91
CA GLY A 249 -16.69 13.44 13.03
C GLY A 249 -17.92 12.55 12.82
N VAL A 250 -17.73 11.34 12.23
CA VAL A 250 -18.81 10.43 11.83
C VAL A 250 -18.59 9.00 12.36
N LEU A 251 -19.62 8.18 12.26
CA LEU A 251 -19.55 6.73 12.39
C LEU A 251 -19.47 6.11 10.98
N ILE A 252 -18.55 5.19 10.76
CA ILE A 252 -18.48 4.36 9.54
C ILE A 252 -18.94 2.96 9.92
N ASP A 253 -20.01 2.46 9.30
CA ASP A 253 -20.45 1.08 9.43
C ASP A 253 -20.13 0.30 8.15
N LEU A 254 -19.33 -0.76 8.29
CA LEU A 254 -18.90 -1.62 7.19
C LEU A 254 -19.86 -2.82 7.06
N ASP A 255 -20.22 -3.15 5.83
CA ASP A 255 -21.05 -4.33 5.54
C ASP A 255 -20.17 -5.58 5.44
N ALA A 256 -20.27 -6.48 6.42
CA ALA A 256 -19.53 -7.75 6.42
C ALA A 256 -19.79 -8.58 5.16
N GLY A 257 -20.98 -8.49 4.55
CA GLY A 257 -21.36 -9.22 3.34
C GLY A 257 -20.60 -8.76 2.11
N ALA A 258 -20.18 -7.50 2.05
CA ALA A 258 -19.42 -6.93 0.94
C ALA A 258 -18.04 -7.61 0.73
N PHE A 259 -17.52 -8.28 1.76
CA PHE A 259 -16.19 -8.92 1.76
C PHE A 259 -16.22 -10.43 1.50
N ALA A 260 -17.35 -10.98 1.04
CA ALA A 260 -17.49 -12.43 0.79
C ALA A 260 -16.47 -12.95 -0.25
N LYS A 261 -16.20 -12.18 -1.30
CA LYS A 261 -15.21 -12.56 -2.33
C LYS A 261 -13.78 -12.55 -1.79
N ASP A 262 -13.45 -11.59 -0.94
CA ASP A 262 -12.12 -11.50 -0.31
C ASP A 262 -11.92 -12.70 0.64
N ARG A 263 -12.94 -13.06 1.43
CA ARG A 263 -12.89 -14.25 2.28
C ARG A 263 -12.66 -15.53 1.49
N GLU A 264 -13.32 -15.71 0.35
CA GLU A 264 -13.11 -16.88 -0.50
C GLU A 264 -11.67 -16.92 -1.04
N ALA A 265 -11.15 -15.80 -1.55
CA ALA A 265 -9.79 -15.69 -2.07
C ALA A 265 -8.68 -15.94 -1.03
N LEU A 266 -8.94 -15.74 0.25
CA LEU A 266 -7.95 -15.90 1.32
C LEU A 266 -8.03 -17.26 2.03
N ARG A 267 -9.12 -18.02 1.82
CA ARG A 267 -9.44 -19.22 2.60
C ARG A 267 -8.42 -20.35 2.42
N SER A 268 -7.92 -20.56 1.21
CA SER A 268 -6.90 -21.58 0.90
C SER A 268 -5.61 -21.31 1.69
N ALA A 269 -5.09 -20.09 1.60
CA ALA A 269 -3.90 -19.68 2.34
C ALA A 269 -4.11 -19.77 3.86
N ALA A 270 -5.28 -19.35 4.36
CA ALA A 270 -5.60 -19.42 5.79
C ALA A 270 -5.58 -20.86 6.33
N ARG A 271 -6.13 -21.82 5.57
CA ARG A 271 -6.06 -23.25 5.93
C ARG A 271 -4.62 -23.75 6.03
N ALA A 272 -3.79 -23.40 5.06
CA ALA A 272 -2.40 -23.83 5.02
C ALA A 272 -1.58 -23.20 6.16
N VAL A 273 -1.73 -21.89 6.38
CA VAL A 273 -1.05 -21.18 7.48
C VAL A 273 -1.49 -21.72 8.82
N ALA A 274 -2.79 -21.94 9.04
CA ALA A 274 -3.31 -22.52 10.26
C ALA A 274 -2.76 -23.93 10.52
N ALA A 275 -2.66 -24.76 9.48
CA ALA A 275 -2.07 -26.10 9.59
C ALA A 275 -0.57 -26.07 9.92
N ALA A 276 0.19 -25.13 9.33
CA ALA A 276 1.62 -24.98 9.53
C ALA A 276 1.99 -24.43 10.92
N THR A 277 1.15 -23.54 11.47
CA THR A 277 1.41 -22.90 12.78
C THR A 277 0.87 -23.70 13.96
N GLY A 278 0.04 -24.71 13.73
CA GLY A 278 -0.68 -25.41 14.80
C GLY A 278 -1.67 -24.43 15.45
N LEU A 279 -2.90 -24.43 15.03
CA LEU A 279 -3.98 -23.58 15.57
C LEU A 279 -3.94 -23.53 17.10
N GLY A 280 -3.41 -22.47 17.68
CA GLY A 280 -3.27 -22.31 19.12
C GLY A 280 -2.04 -21.56 19.59
N ASP A 281 -1.23 -20.97 18.72
CA ASP A 281 -0.08 -20.19 19.17
C ASP A 281 -0.57 -18.93 19.92
N PRO A 282 -0.18 -18.80 21.22
CA PRO A 282 -0.64 -17.73 22.11
C PRO A 282 -0.19 -16.32 21.68
N GLY A 283 0.71 -16.19 20.68
CA GLY A 283 1.15 -14.90 20.13
C GLY A 283 0.07 -14.13 19.36
N TRP A 284 -1.05 -14.76 19.01
CA TRP A 284 -2.12 -14.16 18.20
C TRP A 284 -3.41 -13.80 18.99
N GLY A 285 -3.37 -13.83 20.33
CA GLY A 285 -4.47 -13.45 21.23
C GLY A 285 -5.43 -14.60 21.60
N PRO A 286 -6.17 -14.47 22.70
CA PRO A 286 -7.00 -15.52 23.24
C PRO A 286 -8.27 -15.72 22.40
N GLY A 287 -8.49 -16.94 21.96
CA GLY A 287 -9.76 -17.42 21.47
C GLY A 287 -9.73 -17.90 20.02
N ASN A 288 -9.95 -19.18 19.86
CA ASN A 288 -10.27 -19.93 18.63
C ASN A 288 -9.88 -19.23 17.33
N ALA A 289 -8.61 -19.33 16.94
CA ALA A 289 -8.22 -19.03 15.59
C ALA A 289 -8.78 -20.11 14.67
N ASP A 290 -10.08 -20.05 14.38
CA ASP A 290 -10.62 -20.76 13.26
C ASP A 290 -10.15 -20.08 11.96
N ILE A 291 -10.27 -20.78 10.87
CA ILE A 291 -9.84 -20.29 9.56
C ILE A 291 -10.53 -18.97 9.19
N ASP A 292 -11.80 -18.84 9.54
CA ASP A 292 -12.60 -17.65 9.24
C ASP A 292 -12.12 -16.43 10.07
N GLY A 293 -11.76 -16.64 11.34
CA GLY A 293 -11.16 -15.60 12.18
C GLY A 293 -9.78 -15.13 11.68
N LEU A 294 -8.98 -16.04 11.10
CA LEU A 294 -7.69 -15.65 10.50
C LEU A 294 -7.90 -14.82 9.21
N VAL A 295 -8.83 -15.25 8.36
CA VAL A 295 -9.22 -14.53 7.14
C VAL A 295 -9.76 -13.14 7.48
N ASP A 296 -10.66 -13.05 8.45
CA ASP A 296 -11.24 -11.78 8.89
C ASP A 296 -10.17 -10.85 9.45
N ARG A 297 -9.21 -11.35 10.21
CA ARG A 297 -8.06 -10.56 10.67
C ARG A 297 -7.26 -9.97 9.52
N TRP A 298 -6.96 -10.75 8.48
CA TRP A 298 -6.26 -10.25 7.30
C TRP A 298 -7.05 -9.15 6.58
N ILE A 299 -8.37 -9.30 6.44
CA ILE A 299 -9.24 -8.30 5.80
C ILE A 299 -9.33 -7.02 6.63
N TRP A 300 -9.57 -7.16 7.94
CA TRP A 300 -9.88 -6.01 8.81
C TRP A 300 -8.65 -5.25 9.30
N ALA A 301 -7.58 -5.98 9.61
CA ALA A 301 -6.36 -5.43 10.24
C ALA A 301 -5.10 -5.59 9.39
N GLY A 302 -5.13 -6.36 8.30
CA GLY A 302 -4.00 -6.51 7.37
C GLY A 302 -3.70 -5.19 6.67
N GLY A 303 -2.44 -4.76 6.74
CA GLY A 303 -1.95 -3.56 6.05
C GLY A 303 -1.20 -3.88 4.76
N GLU A 304 -0.64 -2.84 4.16
CA GLU A 304 0.28 -2.89 2.99
C GLU A 304 -0.37 -3.33 1.66
N ASP A 305 -1.70 -3.34 1.56
CA ASP A 305 -2.39 -3.58 0.28
C ASP A 305 -2.44 -2.31 -0.60
N HIS A 306 -2.37 -1.12 0.02
CA HIS A 306 -2.42 0.20 -0.62
C HIS A 306 -3.64 0.39 -1.54
N GLY A 307 -4.76 -0.29 -1.25
CA GLY A 307 -6.05 0.03 -1.86
C GLY A 307 -6.54 1.41 -1.42
N LEU A 308 -7.62 1.90 -2.00
CA LEU A 308 -8.21 3.18 -1.67
C LEU A 308 -9.55 3.00 -0.97
N LEU A 309 -9.77 3.74 0.11
CA LEU A 309 -11.06 3.83 0.80
C LEU A 309 -11.60 5.25 0.66
N ALA A 310 -12.84 5.39 0.18
CA ALA A 310 -13.47 6.69 -0.02
C ALA A 310 -14.94 6.67 0.39
N THR A 311 -15.49 7.88 0.56
CA THR A 311 -16.92 8.09 0.75
C THR A 311 -17.49 8.90 -0.40
N PHE A 312 -18.73 8.58 -0.81
CA PHE A 312 -19.43 9.24 -1.92
C PHE A 312 -20.85 9.62 -1.50
N PRO A 313 -21.39 10.75 -1.98
CA PRO A 313 -22.76 11.14 -1.68
C PRO A 313 -23.77 10.04 -2.08
N ALA A 314 -24.79 9.84 -1.28
CA ALA A 314 -25.87 8.89 -1.59
C ALA A 314 -26.49 9.20 -2.97
N GLY A 315 -26.72 8.15 -3.77
CA GLY A 315 -27.30 8.27 -5.11
C GLY A 315 -26.30 8.66 -6.21
N THR A 316 -25.07 8.94 -5.87
CA THR A 316 -23.98 9.06 -6.86
C THR A 316 -23.55 7.64 -7.27
N GLY A 317 -23.50 7.37 -8.59
CA GLY A 317 -22.94 6.11 -9.09
C GLY A 317 -21.46 6.01 -8.75
N LEU A 318 -21.03 4.86 -8.25
CA LEU A 318 -19.62 4.63 -7.98
C LEU A 318 -18.82 4.60 -9.30
N PRO A 319 -17.63 5.22 -9.33
CA PRO A 319 -16.75 5.12 -10.50
C PRO A 319 -16.27 3.68 -10.73
N GLU A 320 -15.74 3.43 -11.92
CA GLU A 320 -15.12 2.14 -12.25
C GLU A 320 -14.03 1.76 -11.24
N GLY A 321 -14.00 0.48 -10.86
CA GLY A 321 -13.05 -0.08 -9.90
C GLY A 321 -13.45 0.09 -8.44
N TRP A 322 -14.54 0.83 -8.12
CA TRP A 322 -15.03 1.01 -6.76
C TRP A 322 -16.19 0.07 -6.43
N THR A 323 -16.17 -0.47 -5.22
CA THR A 323 -17.23 -1.35 -4.67
C THR A 323 -17.72 -0.77 -3.35
N ALA A 324 -19.06 -0.68 -3.19
CA ALA A 324 -19.65 -0.29 -1.91
C ALA A 324 -19.32 -1.33 -0.82
N VAL A 325 -18.86 -0.85 0.33
CA VAL A 325 -18.45 -1.70 1.46
C VAL A 325 -19.04 -1.25 2.79
N GLY A 326 -19.89 -0.22 2.80
CA GLY A 326 -20.51 0.28 4.02
C GLY A 326 -21.22 1.61 3.83
N GLN A 327 -21.56 2.23 4.94
CA GLN A 327 -22.29 3.50 5.00
C GLN A 327 -21.76 4.40 6.11
N VAL A 328 -21.89 5.71 5.92
CA VAL A 328 -21.55 6.73 6.92
C VAL A 328 -22.80 7.11 7.70
N HIS A 329 -22.70 7.13 9.03
CA HIS A 329 -23.78 7.50 9.94
C HIS A 329 -23.39 8.71 10.80
N ALA A 330 -24.38 9.42 11.33
CA ALA A 330 -24.14 10.39 12.38
C ALA A 330 -23.65 9.67 13.65
N VAL A 331 -22.77 10.33 14.39
CA VAL A 331 -22.43 9.87 15.75
C VAL A 331 -23.62 10.14 16.65
N GLU A 332 -24.19 9.08 17.25
CA GLU A 332 -25.30 9.21 18.20
C GLU A 332 -24.77 9.77 19.52
N GLU A 333 -25.55 10.61 20.22
CA GLU A 333 -25.21 11.04 21.56
C GLU A 333 -25.17 9.83 22.52
N ALA A 334 -24.12 9.73 23.33
CA ALA A 334 -24.00 8.65 24.29
C ALA A 334 -25.16 8.73 25.31
N GLN A 335 -25.76 7.57 25.66
CA GLN A 335 -26.92 7.48 26.57
C GLN A 335 -26.67 8.08 27.96
N ASP A 336 -25.42 8.30 28.33
CA ASP A 336 -24.98 8.91 29.59
C ASP A 336 -24.64 10.42 29.48
N GLY A 337 -24.99 11.06 28.35
CA GLY A 337 -24.78 12.49 28.11
C GLY A 337 -23.33 12.86 27.78
N GLY A 338 -22.46 11.88 27.52
CA GLY A 338 -21.12 12.09 26.98
C GLY A 338 -21.16 12.29 25.46
N GLU A 339 -20.16 12.95 24.87
CA GLU A 339 -19.97 12.97 23.41
C GLU A 339 -19.55 11.56 22.95
N ALA A 340 -20.38 10.92 22.12
CA ALA A 340 -19.98 9.67 21.48
C ALA A 340 -18.79 9.96 20.53
N ALA A 341 -17.78 9.09 20.58
CA ALA A 341 -16.58 9.26 19.74
C ALA A 341 -16.84 8.75 18.32
N PRO A 342 -16.26 9.38 17.28
CA PRO A 342 -16.21 8.84 15.94
C PRO A 342 -15.62 7.43 15.95
N ALA A 343 -16.30 6.47 15.29
CA ALA A 343 -15.97 5.06 15.40
C ALA A 343 -16.14 4.32 14.06
N VAL A 344 -15.70 3.07 14.03
CA VAL A 344 -15.96 2.12 12.95
C VAL A 344 -16.67 0.91 13.55
N THR A 345 -17.74 0.47 12.90
CA THR A 345 -18.49 -0.75 13.23
C THR A 345 -18.54 -1.68 12.02
N ILE A 346 -18.88 -2.93 12.24
CA ILE A 346 -19.16 -3.91 11.19
C ILE A 346 -20.53 -4.50 11.48
N GLY A 347 -21.51 -4.19 10.61
CA GLY A 347 -22.89 -4.57 10.82
C GLY A 347 -23.49 -4.02 12.14
N GLY A 348 -23.07 -2.83 12.54
CA GLY A 348 -23.51 -2.16 13.76
C GLY A 348 -22.77 -2.57 15.03
N GLU A 349 -21.84 -3.54 14.96
CA GLU A 349 -21.07 -4.02 16.12
C GLU A 349 -19.64 -3.50 16.10
N ALA A 350 -19.12 -3.03 17.23
CA ALA A 350 -17.72 -2.67 17.40
C ALA A 350 -16.87 -3.95 17.48
N LEU A 351 -15.87 -4.07 16.63
CA LEU A 351 -14.92 -5.18 16.65
C LEU A 351 -13.61 -4.76 17.34
N ASP A 352 -13.18 -5.57 18.31
CA ASP A 352 -11.83 -5.49 18.88
C ASP A 352 -10.91 -6.48 18.17
N VAL A 353 -10.37 -6.08 17.02
CA VAL A 353 -9.38 -6.86 16.24
C VAL A 353 -7.95 -6.39 16.49
N GLY A 354 -7.75 -5.56 17.52
CA GLY A 354 -6.46 -4.94 17.83
C GLY A 354 -6.16 -3.68 16.98
N PRO A 355 -5.11 -2.93 17.34
CA PRO A 355 -4.89 -1.55 16.86
C PRO A 355 -4.37 -1.42 15.42
N GLY A 356 -4.24 -2.51 14.63
CA GLY A 356 -3.57 -2.51 13.34
C GLY A 356 -2.04 -2.32 13.49
N TRP A 357 -1.33 -2.06 12.39
CA TRP A 357 0.12 -1.90 12.41
C TRP A 357 0.54 -0.60 13.11
N ASP A 358 1.53 -0.67 14.00
CA ASP A 358 2.13 0.48 14.68
C ASP A 358 3.66 0.39 14.60
N HIS A 359 4.31 1.37 13.96
CA HIS A 359 5.76 1.39 13.75
C HIS A 359 6.59 1.37 15.04
N PHE A 360 6.02 1.74 16.19
CA PHE A 360 6.71 1.87 17.48
C PHE A 360 6.25 0.89 18.54
N ARG A 361 5.23 0.07 18.26
CA ARG A 361 4.61 -0.86 19.22
C ARG A 361 4.58 -2.32 18.76
N SER A 362 5.46 -2.70 17.84
CA SER A 362 5.61 -4.09 17.36
C SER A 362 6.53 -4.90 18.26
#